data_42c8e22b1ec1809d086117f4a60257ff
#
_entry.id   42c8e22b1ec1809d086117f4a60257ff
#
_cell.length_a   1.000
_cell.length_b   1.000
_cell.length_c   1.000
_cell.angle_alpha   90.00
_cell.angle_beta   90.00
_cell.angle_gamma   90.00
#
_symmetry.space_group_name_H-M   'P 1'
#
loop_
_entity.id
_entity.type
_entity.pdbx_description
1 polymer ?
#
loop_
_entity_poly.entity_id
_entity_poly.type
_entity_poly.pdbx_seq_one_letter_code
_entity_poly.pdbx_strand_id
1 'polypeptide(L)'
;MSSKKWVLVFLVTVLVLAALLAALNLAADPFGAFGDRLLSWFSYDETNNPRVAKFSYLEQHHDEYDSYILGCSSTSSFPVDAFNEAYDASFYNLIMYGADMRDCEKIARYLVEHYEVKNLILNVYLDNGLTYDEAVSYTHLTL
;
A
#
# COMPACT_ATOMS: atom_id res chain seq x y z
N MET A 1 24.22 14.03 41.72
CA MET A 1 22.86 13.48 41.55
C MET A 1 22.89 12.04 41.99
N SER A 2 21.90 11.55 42.79
CA SER A 2 21.97 10.14 43.18
C SER A 2 21.76 9.24 41.98
N SER A 3 22.37 8.07 41.96
CA SER A 3 22.29 7.10 40.86
C SER A 3 20.82 6.75 40.47
N LYS A 4 19.92 6.68 41.45
CA LYS A 4 18.48 6.49 41.25
C LYS A 4 17.82 7.64 40.48
N LYS A 5 18.17 8.89 40.78
CA LYS A 5 17.64 10.06 40.04
C LYS A 5 18.15 10.08 38.61
N TRP A 6 19.39 9.69 38.39
CA TRP A 6 19.95 9.61 37.03
C TRP A 6 19.23 8.56 36.17
N VAL A 7 19.02 7.36 36.72
CA VAL A 7 18.27 6.29 36.02
C VAL A 7 16.83 6.74 35.71
N LEU A 8 16.17 7.39 36.67
CA LEU A 8 14.80 7.89 36.44
C LEU A 8 14.75 8.92 35.31
N VAL A 9 15.65 9.91 35.33
CA VAL A 9 15.74 10.92 34.25
C VAL A 9 16.00 10.26 32.90
N PHE A 10 16.94 9.32 32.84
CA PHE A 10 17.22 8.56 31.61
C PHE A 10 15.98 7.84 31.08
N LEU A 11 15.28 7.08 31.92
CA LEU A 11 14.08 6.35 31.54
C LEU A 11 12.96 7.30 31.05
N VAL A 12 12.73 8.40 31.75
CA VAL A 12 11.74 9.40 31.32
C VAL A 12 12.10 10.01 30.00
N THR A 13 13.37 10.35 29.78
CA THR A 13 13.83 10.90 28.49
C THR A 13 13.61 9.90 27.35
N VAL A 14 13.95 8.62 27.55
CA VAL A 14 13.73 7.58 26.55
C VAL A 14 12.25 7.43 26.22
N LEU A 15 11.39 7.41 27.25
CA LEU A 15 9.93 7.30 27.05
C LEU A 15 9.35 8.51 26.30
N VAL A 16 9.80 9.72 26.63
CA VAL A 16 9.37 10.94 25.93
C VAL A 16 9.79 10.90 24.45
N LEU A 17 11.04 10.53 24.18
CA LEU A 17 11.52 10.41 22.80
C LEU A 17 10.77 9.34 22.02
N ALA A 18 10.51 8.18 22.64
CA ALA A 18 9.73 7.12 22.01
C ALA A 18 8.28 7.57 21.72
N ALA A 19 7.65 8.30 22.63
CA ALA A 19 6.31 8.84 22.44
C ALA A 19 6.26 9.88 21.31
N LEU A 20 7.27 10.75 21.22
CA LEU A 20 7.39 11.73 20.13
C LEU A 20 7.56 11.04 18.77
N LEU A 21 8.41 10.03 18.69
CA LEU A 21 8.60 9.24 17.46
C LEU A 21 7.31 8.51 17.05
N ALA A 22 6.60 7.92 18.00
CA ALA A 22 5.31 7.28 17.73
C ALA A 22 4.27 8.30 17.23
N ALA A 23 4.19 9.46 17.84
CA ALA A 23 3.29 10.53 17.42
C ALA A 23 3.62 11.05 16.01
N LEU A 24 4.90 11.21 15.68
CA LEU A 24 5.33 11.59 14.34
C LEU A 24 4.97 10.54 13.30
N ASN A 25 5.16 9.25 13.60
CA ASN A 25 4.77 8.17 12.68
C ASN A 25 3.26 8.12 12.45
N LEU A 26 2.46 8.31 13.52
CA LEU A 26 0.99 8.39 13.39
C LEU A 26 0.56 9.59 12.54
N ALA A 27 1.19 10.76 12.76
CA ALA A 27 0.87 11.99 12.03
C ALA A 27 1.30 11.93 10.54
N ALA A 28 2.41 11.27 10.26
CA ALA A 28 2.93 11.11 8.90
C ALA A 28 2.17 10.04 8.12
N ASP A 29 1.69 9.01 8.81
CA ASP A 29 1.03 7.81 8.26
C ASP A 29 1.63 7.39 6.90
N PRO A 30 2.89 6.97 6.85
CA PRO A 30 3.61 6.76 5.60
C PRO A 30 3.00 5.66 4.71
N PHE A 31 2.16 4.80 5.27
CA PHE A 31 1.50 3.70 4.56
C PHE A 31 0.00 3.93 4.37
N GLY A 32 -0.56 5.03 4.87
CA GLY A 32 -1.99 5.29 4.82
C GLY A 32 -2.82 4.26 5.61
N ALA A 33 -2.27 3.74 6.71
CA ALA A 33 -2.88 2.69 7.50
C ALA A 33 -3.93 3.19 8.51
N PHE A 34 -3.92 4.49 8.82
CA PHE A 34 -4.76 5.09 9.85
C PHE A 34 -5.76 6.14 9.32
N GLY A 35 -5.81 6.34 8.01
CA GLY A 35 -6.69 7.30 7.35
C GLY A 35 -5.95 8.40 6.61
N ASP A 36 -6.65 9.51 6.39
CA ASP A 36 -6.08 10.66 5.70
C ASP A 36 -4.90 11.25 6.49
N ARG A 37 -3.85 11.59 5.78
CA ARG A 37 -2.64 12.10 6.39
C ARG A 37 -2.84 13.48 6.98
N LEU A 38 -2.32 13.66 8.17
CA LEU A 38 -2.19 14.99 8.80
C LEU A 38 -1.07 15.82 8.15
N LEU A 39 -0.09 15.16 7.52
CA LEU A 39 1.06 15.81 6.89
C LEU A 39 1.06 15.53 5.39
N SER A 40 0.68 16.52 4.59
CA SER A 40 0.55 16.42 3.14
C SER A 40 1.86 16.36 2.35
N TRP A 41 3.00 16.54 3.00
CA TRP A 41 4.33 16.54 2.38
C TRP A 41 4.87 15.15 2.04
N PHE A 42 4.22 14.09 2.54
CA PHE A 42 4.63 12.71 2.32
C PHE A 42 3.75 12.07 1.24
N SER A 43 4.35 11.44 0.24
CA SER A 43 3.63 10.74 -0.81
C SER A 43 3.63 9.23 -0.60
N TYR A 44 2.51 8.54 -0.88
CA TYR A 44 2.46 7.07 -0.87
C TYR A 44 3.43 6.46 -1.88
N ASP A 45 3.73 7.18 -2.97
CA ASP A 45 4.67 6.74 -3.99
C ASP A 45 6.14 6.81 -3.52
N GLU A 46 6.40 7.56 -2.44
CA GLU A 46 7.72 7.69 -1.83
C GLU A 46 8.00 6.61 -0.76
N THR A 47 7.05 5.73 -0.50
CA THR A 47 7.25 4.65 0.48
C THR A 47 8.13 3.54 -0.08
N ASN A 48 8.91 2.90 0.79
CA ASN A 48 9.71 1.72 0.43
C ASN A 48 8.85 0.47 0.16
N ASN A 49 7.57 0.50 0.52
CA ASN A 49 6.64 -0.59 0.26
C ASN A 49 5.32 -0.04 -0.34
N PRO A 50 5.33 0.30 -1.63
CA PRO A 50 4.16 0.85 -2.29
C PRO A 50 2.98 -0.12 -2.35
N ARG A 51 3.20 -1.45 -2.29
CA ARG A 51 2.12 -2.45 -2.26
C ARG A 51 1.22 -2.25 -1.06
N VAL A 52 1.81 -2.21 0.15
CA VAL A 52 1.06 -2.00 1.40
C VAL A 52 0.39 -0.64 1.40
N ALA A 53 1.11 0.41 1.02
CA ALA A 53 0.56 1.75 1.00
C ALA A 53 -0.65 1.88 0.06
N LYS A 54 -0.55 1.36 -1.16
CA LYS A 54 -1.65 1.41 -2.13
C LYS A 54 -2.85 0.57 -1.70
N PHE A 55 -2.61 -0.58 -1.11
CA PHE A 55 -3.69 -1.42 -0.61
C PHE A 55 -4.38 -0.79 0.60
N SER A 56 -3.62 -0.30 1.57
CA SER A 56 -4.18 0.41 2.74
C SER A 56 -4.95 1.67 2.35
N TYR A 57 -4.48 2.40 1.34
CA TYR A 57 -5.22 3.53 0.78
C TYR A 57 -6.54 3.08 0.17
N LEU A 58 -6.52 2.03 -0.65
CA LEU A 58 -7.74 1.49 -1.26
C LEU A 58 -8.76 1.05 -0.21
N GLU A 59 -8.33 0.37 0.85
CA GLU A 59 -9.20 -0.06 1.95
C GLU A 59 -10.02 1.09 2.56
N GLN A 60 -9.45 2.29 2.56
CA GLN A 60 -10.05 3.47 3.16
C GLN A 60 -10.84 4.32 2.17
N HIS A 61 -10.56 4.19 0.86
CA HIS A 61 -11.11 5.00 -0.21
C HIS A 61 -11.79 4.17 -1.30
N HIS A 62 -12.14 2.91 -1.02
CA HIS A 62 -12.71 2.00 -2.02
C HIS A 62 -14.01 2.52 -2.63
N ASP A 63 -14.79 3.31 -1.90
CA ASP A 63 -16.04 3.92 -2.38
C ASP A 63 -15.84 4.94 -3.52
N GLU A 64 -14.60 5.42 -3.72
CA GLU A 64 -14.24 6.34 -4.80
C GLU A 64 -13.97 5.63 -6.13
N TYR A 65 -13.84 4.29 -6.10
CA TYR A 65 -13.41 3.49 -7.24
C TYR A 65 -14.37 2.33 -7.51
N ASP A 66 -14.69 2.13 -8.79
CA ASP A 66 -15.51 1.01 -9.25
C ASP A 66 -14.74 0.05 -10.17
N SER A 67 -13.50 0.38 -10.50
CA SER A 67 -12.69 -0.34 -11.47
C SER A 67 -11.21 -0.38 -11.06
N TYR A 68 -10.51 -1.44 -11.43
CA TYR A 68 -9.15 -1.67 -10.93
C TYR A 68 -8.21 -2.11 -12.03
N ILE A 69 -6.95 -1.64 -11.93
CA ILE A 69 -5.84 -2.07 -12.77
C ILE A 69 -4.87 -2.84 -11.89
N LEU A 70 -4.63 -4.11 -12.21
CA LEU A 70 -3.68 -4.97 -11.53
C LEU A 70 -2.49 -5.29 -12.43
N GLY A 71 -1.32 -5.34 -11.83
CA GLY A 71 -0.11 -5.76 -12.51
C GLY A 71 1.16 -5.43 -11.75
N CYS A 72 2.30 -5.71 -12.35
CA CYS A 72 3.62 -5.44 -11.80
C CYS A 72 4.07 -3.99 -12.08
N SER A 73 5.36 -3.72 -11.98
CA SER A 73 5.95 -2.39 -12.21
C SER A 73 5.59 -1.76 -13.57
N SER A 74 5.30 -2.56 -14.59
CA SER A 74 4.89 -2.07 -15.90
C SER A 74 3.56 -1.32 -15.91
N THR A 75 2.69 -1.53 -14.92
CA THR A 75 1.43 -0.78 -14.80
C THR A 75 1.61 0.64 -14.25
N SER A 76 2.80 1.00 -13.78
CA SER A 76 3.07 2.36 -13.26
C SER A 76 2.83 3.47 -14.30
N SER A 77 3.05 3.16 -15.57
CA SER A 77 2.90 4.10 -16.67
C SER A 77 1.52 4.08 -17.32
N PHE A 78 0.57 3.31 -16.80
CA PHE A 78 -0.78 3.26 -17.37
C PHE A 78 -1.53 4.57 -17.09
N PRO A 79 -2.04 5.23 -18.15
CA PRO A 79 -2.77 6.49 -18.00
C PRO A 79 -4.17 6.23 -17.46
N VAL A 80 -4.35 6.29 -16.14
CA VAL A 80 -5.62 6.00 -15.46
C VAL A 80 -6.75 6.86 -16.01
N ASP A 81 -6.50 8.13 -16.28
CA ASP A 81 -7.51 9.05 -16.82
C ASP A 81 -8.05 8.60 -18.19
N ALA A 82 -7.18 8.05 -19.05
CA ALA A 82 -7.61 7.52 -20.34
C ALA A 82 -8.51 6.27 -20.18
N PHE A 83 -8.25 5.44 -19.16
CA PHE A 83 -9.13 4.32 -18.84
C PHE A 83 -10.46 4.81 -18.27
N ASN A 84 -10.44 5.81 -17.40
CA ASN A 84 -11.66 6.42 -16.85
C ASN A 84 -12.55 6.93 -17.97
N GLU A 85 -11.99 7.67 -18.91
CA GLU A 85 -12.73 8.19 -20.07
C GLU A 85 -13.24 7.07 -21.00
N ALA A 86 -12.39 6.09 -21.31
CA ALA A 86 -12.72 5.03 -22.25
C ALA A 86 -13.81 4.07 -21.76
N TYR A 87 -13.84 3.81 -20.46
CA TYR A 87 -14.76 2.85 -19.84
C TYR A 87 -15.89 3.50 -19.04
N ASP A 88 -15.95 4.83 -18.98
CA ASP A 88 -16.90 5.57 -18.14
C ASP A 88 -16.90 5.00 -16.70
N ALA A 89 -15.72 4.99 -16.07
CA ALA A 89 -15.46 4.32 -14.81
C ALA A 89 -14.45 5.10 -13.97
N SER A 90 -14.34 4.74 -12.68
CA SER A 90 -13.35 5.28 -11.76
C SER A 90 -12.31 4.21 -11.45
N PHE A 91 -11.18 4.24 -12.15
CA PHE A 91 -10.11 3.25 -12.00
C PHE A 91 -9.14 3.60 -10.89
N TYR A 92 -8.80 2.60 -10.08
CA TYR A 92 -7.64 2.63 -9.19
C TYR A 92 -6.52 1.75 -9.73
N ASN A 93 -5.32 2.31 -9.86
CA ASN A 93 -4.13 1.56 -10.28
C ASN A 93 -3.44 0.93 -9.08
N LEU A 94 -3.71 -0.35 -8.84
CA LEU A 94 -3.15 -1.14 -7.76
C LEU A 94 -1.87 -1.83 -8.23
N ILE A 95 -0.88 -1.00 -8.54
CA ILE A 95 0.45 -1.47 -8.94
C ILE A 95 1.13 -2.24 -7.82
N MET A 96 1.70 -3.40 -8.15
CA MET A 96 2.45 -4.24 -7.23
C MET A 96 3.85 -4.54 -7.79
N TYR A 97 4.85 -3.80 -7.33
CA TYR A 97 6.23 -4.03 -7.78
C TYR A 97 6.69 -5.45 -7.48
N GLY A 98 7.21 -6.17 -8.51
CA GLY A 98 7.64 -7.55 -8.40
C GLY A 98 6.52 -8.57 -8.17
N ALA A 99 5.26 -8.22 -8.43
CA ALA A 99 4.16 -9.16 -8.35
C ALA A 99 4.26 -10.24 -9.42
N ASP A 100 3.92 -11.45 -9.03
CA ASP A 100 3.64 -12.54 -9.94
C ASP A 100 2.13 -12.69 -10.21
N MET A 101 1.76 -13.66 -11.04
CA MET A 101 0.35 -13.90 -11.38
C MET A 101 -0.48 -14.39 -10.18
N ARG A 102 0.15 -15.03 -9.19
CA ARG A 102 -0.55 -15.48 -7.96
C ARG A 102 -0.88 -14.29 -7.06
N ASP A 103 0.03 -13.31 -6.98
CA ASP A 103 -0.24 -12.07 -6.26
C ASP A 103 -1.43 -11.34 -6.90
N CYS A 104 -1.43 -11.24 -8.24
CA CYS A 104 -2.54 -10.63 -8.97
C CYS A 104 -3.85 -11.41 -8.77
N GLU A 105 -3.82 -12.74 -8.78
CA GLU A 105 -5.00 -13.57 -8.51
C GLU A 105 -5.57 -13.33 -7.11
N LYS A 106 -4.71 -13.33 -6.09
CA LYS A 106 -5.15 -13.09 -4.70
C LYS A 106 -5.85 -11.74 -4.55
N ILE A 107 -5.23 -10.68 -5.10
CA ILE A 107 -5.82 -9.35 -5.04
C ILE A 107 -7.10 -9.26 -5.87
N ALA A 108 -7.13 -9.82 -7.08
CA ALA A 108 -8.33 -9.85 -7.91
C ALA A 108 -9.49 -10.55 -7.18
N ARG A 109 -9.22 -11.67 -6.55
CA ARG A 109 -10.20 -12.41 -5.75
C ARG A 109 -10.70 -11.57 -4.58
N TYR A 110 -9.79 -10.95 -3.84
CA TYR A 110 -10.13 -10.07 -2.73
C TYR A 110 -11.05 -8.92 -3.17
N LEU A 111 -10.71 -8.23 -4.26
CA LEU A 111 -11.49 -7.12 -4.78
C LEU A 111 -12.93 -7.55 -5.13
N VAL A 112 -13.07 -8.68 -5.84
CA VAL A 112 -14.39 -9.19 -6.25
C VAL A 112 -15.22 -9.71 -5.06
N GLU A 113 -14.57 -10.22 -4.02
CA GLU A 113 -15.24 -10.71 -2.81
C GLU A 113 -15.72 -9.58 -1.88
N HIS A 114 -15.03 -8.42 -1.88
CA HIS A 114 -15.28 -7.36 -0.91
C HIS A 114 -15.88 -6.08 -1.51
N TYR A 115 -15.70 -5.85 -2.82
CA TYR A 115 -16.14 -4.62 -3.48
C TYR A 115 -16.98 -4.90 -4.71
N GLU A 116 -17.78 -3.91 -5.12
CA GLU A 116 -18.44 -3.93 -6.44
C GLU A 116 -17.41 -3.59 -7.52
N VAL A 117 -17.06 -4.56 -8.36
CA VAL A 117 -16.07 -4.40 -9.42
C VAL A 117 -16.76 -4.32 -10.77
N LYS A 118 -16.74 -3.12 -11.40
CA LYS A 118 -17.28 -2.88 -12.74
C LYS A 118 -16.32 -3.37 -13.81
N ASN A 119 -15.03 -3.02 -13.70
CA ASN A 119 -14.00 -3.45 -14.63
C ASN A 119 -12.72 -3.87 -13.87
N LEU A 120 -12.09 -4.92 -14.37
CA LEU A 120 -10.81 -5.39 -13.86
C LEU A 120 -9.84 -5.56 -15.03
N ILE A 121 -8.79 -4.74 -15.07
CA ILE A 121 -7.73 -4.82 -16.07
C ILE A 121 -6.53 -5.52 -15.44
N LEU A 122 -6.13 -6.64 -16.03
CA LEU A 122 -4.95 -7.38 -15.62
C LEU A 122 -3.84 -7.21 -16.64
N ASN A 123 -2.74 -6.60 -16.24
CA ASN A 123 -1.54 -6.53 -17.06
C ASN A 123 -0.72 -7.81 -16.88
N VAL A 124 -0.74 -8.65 -17.90
CA VAL A 124 0.02 -9.91 -17.93
C VAL A 124 1.36 -9.66 -18.62
N TYR A 125 2.44 -9.75 -17.86
CA TYR A 125 3.79 -9.70 -18.38
C TYR A 125 4.33 -11.12 -18.52
N LEU A 126 4.73 -11.52 -19.73
CA LEU A 126 5.09 -12.91 -20.07
C LEU A 126 6.24 -13.46 -19.21
N ASP A 127 7.19 -12.61 -18.81
CA ASP A 127 8.35 -13.02 -18.03
C ASP A 127 7.97 -13.38 -16.58
N ASN A 128 6.99 -12.71 -16.01
CA ASN A 128 6.51 -12.99 -14.64
C ASN A 128 5.43 -14.09 -14.59
N GLY A 129 4.84 -14.45 -15.73
CA GLY A 129 3.81 -15.48 -15.82
C GLY A 129 4.36 -16.91 -15.96
N LEU A 130 5.63 -17.04 -16.36
CA LEU A 130 6.25 -18.32 -16.69
C LEU A 130 7.27 -18.82 -15.67
N THR A 131 7.78 -17.96 -14.80
CA THR A 131 8.72 -18.35 -13.75
C THR A 131 7.98 -18.76 -12.47
N TYR A 132 7.87 -20.05 -12.31
CA TYR A 132 7.40 -20.69 -11.08
C TYR A 132 8.57 -20.79 -10.11
N ASP A 133 9.06 -19.67 -9.59
CA ASP A 133 10.12 -19.69 -8.59
C ASP A 133 9.52 -19.43 -7.21
N GLU A 134 9.46 -20.48 -6.38
CA GLU A 134 9.00 -20.38 -4.99
C GLU A 134 9.88 -19.45 -4.13
N ALA A 135 11.03 -19.02 -4.65
CA ALA A 135 12.03 -18.24 -3.94
C ALA A 135 11.67 -16.73 -3.84
N VAL A 136 10.66 -16.23 -4.52
CA VAL A 136 10.29 -14.79 -4.51
C VAL A 136 8.95 -14.55 -3.83
N SER A 137 8.63 -15.33 -2.82
CA SER A 137 7.51 -15.04 -1.93
C SER A 137 7.87 -13.89 -0.98
N TYR A 138 7.99 -12.68 -1.52
CA TYR A 138 8.03 -11.48 -0.71
C TYR A 138 6.62 -10.97 -0.53
N THR A 139 5.97 -11.44 0.42
CA THR A 139 4.99 -10.78 1.26
C THR A 139 4.03 -11.80 1.80
N HIS A 140 4.18 -12.04 3.01
CA HIS A 140 3.07 -12.46 3.82
C HIS A 140 2.08 -11.27 3.88
N LEU A 141 1.18 -11.17 2.91
CA LEU A 141 -0.14 -10.65 3.18
C LEU A 141 -0.83 -11.75 3.99
N THR A 142 -0.54 -11.82 5.26
CA THR A 142 -1.45 -12.43 6.21
C THR A 142 -2.58 -11.43 6.37
N LEU A 143 -3.64 -11.63 5.59
CA LEU A 143 -4.96 -11.13 5.90
C LEU A 143 -5.48 -11.89 7.12
#